data_b70fb7d353480205c4edbc12b15e2f12
#
_entry.id   b70fb7d353480205c4edbc12b15e2f12
#
_cell.length_a   1.000
_cell.length_b   1.000
_cell.length_c   1.000
_cell.angle_alpha   90.00
_cell.angle_beta   90.00
_cell.angle_gamma   90.00
#
_symmetry.space_group_name_H-M   'P 1'
#
loop_
_entity.id
_entity.type
_entity.pdbx_description
1 polymer ?
#
loop_
_entity_poly.entity_id
_entity_poly.type
_entity_poly.pdbx_seq_one_letter_code
_entity_poly.pdbx_strand_id
1 'polypeptide(L)'
;VAEVGINPIMFRQERGAAMAVDGFSRMRNREEFGVLITQGGPGSENTMGGLAQAYADNVPILYLPGGPAVSARSVKPNFSPARTYESVSVSAEVIFQPGQVASIMRRAFHALRNGRPGPVIVEIPADVGEMEVDDSVVSSYSPPKRHKFAPDPAEIKEAVRLLLAAKKPVIWSGMGVLMSGASPELTEFAEIAQIPVYCTMPGKSGFDQRHPLALGSGSSATSLQARTWLQ
;
A
#
# COMPACT_ATOMS: atom_id res chain seq x y z
N VAL A 1 -14.83 -17.36 -6.58
CA VAL A 1 -15.03 -15.89 -6.46
C VAL A 1 -16.23 -15.43 -7.27
N ALA A 2 -16.41 -15.89 -8.51
CA ALA A 2 -17.56 -15.49 -9.34
C ALA A 2 -18.92 -15.85 -8.72
N GLU A 3 -19.03 -16.99 -8.08
CA GLU A 3 -20.26 -17.47 -7.42
C GLU A 3 -20.76 -16.56 -6.29
N VAL A 4 -19.86 -15.83 -5.65
CA VAL A 4 -20.18 -14.84 -4.61
C VAL A 4 -20.25 -13.40 -5.14
N GLY A 5 -20.40 -13.24 -6.45
CA GLY A 5 -20.59 -11.93 -7.09
C GLY A 5 -19.33 -11.10 -7.29
N ILE A 6 -18.15 -11.65 -7.03
CA ILE A 6 -16.87 -10.97 -7.33
C ILE A 6 -16.53 -11.23 -8.80
N ASN A 7 -16.39 -10.16 -9.58
CA ASN A 7 -16.01 -10.23 -10.99
C ASN A 7 -14.49 -10.32 -11.15
N PRO A 8 -13.92 -11.49 -11.51
CA PRO A 8 -12.48 -11.62 -11.72
C PRO A 8 -12.07 -11.04 -13.08
N ILE A 9 -11.00 -10.26 -13.10
CA ILE A 9 -10.35 -9.78 -14.31
C ILE A 9 -9.16 -10.69 -14.61
N MET A 10 -9.26 -11.45 -15.70
CA MET A 10 -8.23 -12.41 -16.08
C MET A 10 -7.08 -11.75 -16.84
N PHE A 11 -5.87 -12.08 -16.46
CA PHE A 11 -4.64 -11.65 -17.14
C PHE A 11 -3.92 -12.84 -17.78
N ARG A 12 -3.25 -12.60 -18.89
CA ARG A 12 -2.45 -13.62 -19.57
C ARG A 12 -1.13 -13.93 -18.85
N GLN A 13 -0.71 -13.04 -17.97
CA GLN A 13 0.56 -13.16 -17.25
C GLN A 13 0.48 -12.44 -15.90
N GLU A 14 0.95 -13.08 -14.87
CA GLU A 14 0.79 -12.65 -13.46
C GLU A 14 1.55 -11.35 -13.15
N ARG A 15 2.67 -11.10 -13.82
CA ARG A 15 3.38 -9.81 -13.70
C ARG A 15 2.52 -8.64 -14.17
N GLY A 16 1.79 -8.83 -15.28
CA GLY A 16 0.83 -7.85 -15.77
C GLY A 16 -0.29 -7.60 -14.78
N ALA A 17 -0.81 -8.66 -14.16
CA ALA A 17 -1.82 -8.55 -13.11
C ALA A 17 -1.27 -7.80 -11.88
N ALA A 18 -0.04 -8.12 -11.43
CA ALA A 18 0.60 -7.43 -10.31
C ALA A 18 0.77 -5.92 -10.57
N MET A 19 1.18 -5.53 -11.80
CA MET A 19 1.28 -4.12 -12.18
C MET A 19 -0.09 -3.43 -12.27
N ALA A 20 -1.12 -4.14 -12.70
CA ALA A 20 -2.47 -3.60 -12.80
C ALA A 20 -3.06 -3.31 -11.41
N VAL A 21 -2.93 -4.22 -10.45
CA VAL A 21 -3.42 -3.99 -9.08
C VAL A 21 -2.61 -2.91 -8.35
N ASP A 22 -1.30 -2.79 -8.63
CA ASP A 22 -0.46 -1.69 -8.15
C ASP A 22 -0.99 -0.34 -8.68
N GLY A 23 -1.20 -0.25 -9.99
CA GLY A 23 -1.75 0.96 -10.63
C GLY A 23 -3.13 1.32 -10.09
N PHE A 24 -4.03 0.34 -9.91
CA PHE A 24 -5.34 0.55 -9.31
C PHE A 24 -5.22 1.17 -7.91
N SER A 25 -4.43 0.57 -7.03
CA SER A 25 -4.25 1.06 -5.66
C SER A 25 -3.67 2.47 -5.62
N ARG A 26 -2.75 2.82 -6.54
CA ARG A 26 -2.18 4.18 -6.66
C ARG A 26 -3.24 5.19 -7.09
N MET A 27 -4.02 4.86 -8.11
CA MET A 27 -5.06 5.75 -8.65
C MET A 27 -6.20 6.01 -7.66
N ARG A 28 -6.40 5.11 -6.71
CA ARG A 28 -7.36 5.26 -5.60
C ARG A 28 -6.76 5.93 -4.35
N ASN A 29 -5.59 6.56 -4.46
CA ASN A 29 -4.86 7.15 -3.34
C ASN A 29 -4.73 6.20 -2.14
N ARG A 30 -4.72 4.89 -2.41
CA ARG A 30 -4.63 3.82 -1.41
C ARG A 30 -5.82 3.73 -0.44
N GLU A 31 -6.92 4.38 -0.74
CA GLU A 31 -8.19 4.22 0.00
C GLU A 31 -8.84 2.89 -0.31
N GLU A 32 -8.82 2.54 -1.60
CA GLU A 32 -9.14 1.22 -2.11
C GLU A 32 -7.85 0.54 -2.58
N PHE A 33 -7.77 -0.75 -2.45
CA PHE A 33 -6.61 -1.53 -2.88
C PHE A 33 -7.01 -2.68 -3.80
N GLY A 34 -6.09 -3.02 -4.69
CA GLY A 34 -6.27 -4.15 -5.59
C GLY A 34 -6.10 -5.48 -4.89
N VAL A 35 -6.83 -6.49 -5.35
CA VAL A 35 -6.70 -7.87 -4.91
C VAL A 35 -6.10 -8.69 -6.04
N LEU A 36 -5.01 -9.38 -5.78
CA LEU A 36 -4.32 -10.25 -6.71
C LEU A 36 -4.47 -11.70 -6.26
N ILE A 37 -4.89 -12.56 -7.18
CA ILE A 37 -4.95 -14.00 -6.96
C ILE A 37 -4.12 -14.67 -8.04
N THR A 38 -3.27 -15.62 -7.67
CA THR A 38 -2.48 -16.41 -8.62
C THR A 38 -2.42 -17.87 -8.25
N GLN A 39 -2.12 -18.70 -9.23
CA GLN A 39 -1.69 -20.06 -8.99
C GLN A 39 -0.43 -20.08 -8.11
N GLY A 40 -0.24 -21.13 -7.35
CA GLY A 40 1.01 -21.41 -6.63
C GLY A 40 2.19 -21.71 -7.55
N GLY A 41 3.40 -21.74 -7.01
CA GLY A 41 4.62 -22.00 -7.79
C GLY A 41 4.87 -20.90 -8.83
N PRO A 42 4.96 -21.26 -10.14
CA PRO A 42 5.32 -20.31 -11.20
C PRO A 42 4.45 -19.05 -11.26
N GLY A 43 3.14 -19.19 -10.99
CA GLY A 43 2.24 -18.05 -10.95
C GLY A 43 2.61 -17.06 -9.85
N SER A 44 2.97 -17.56 -8.68
CA SER A 44 3.47 -16.71 -7.59
C SER A 44 4.83 -16.12 -7.93
N GLU A 45 5.77 -16.89 -8.44
CA GLU A 45 7.14 -16.45 -8.76
C GLU A 45 7.14 -15.25 -9.72
N ASN A 46 6.24 -15.25 -10.70
CA ASN A 46 6.13 -14.18 -11.70
C ASN A 46 5.68 -12.83 -11.12
N THR A 47 5.08 -12.77 -9.94
CA THR A 47 4.57 -11.52 -9.34
C THR A 47 5.61 -10.78 -8.50
N MET A 48 6.77 -11.40 -8.20
CA MET A 48 7.79 -10.85 -7.29
C MET A 48 8.17 -9.41 -7.60
N GLY A 49 8.50 -9.11 -8.87
CA GLY A 49 8.93 -7.77 -9.27
C GLY A 49 7.86 -6.70 -9.04
N GLY A 50 6.59 -7.02 -9.30
CA GLY A 50 5.47 -6.09 -9.08
C GLY A 50 5.21 -5.84 -7.59
N LEU A 51 5.24 -6.88 -6.77
CA LEU A 51 5.01 -6.76 -5.34
C LEU A 51 6.19 -6.08 -4.63
N ALA A 52 7.43 -6.35 -5.04
CA ALA A 52 8.60 -5.66 -4.52
C ALA A 52 8.55 -4.14 -4.79
N GLN A 53 8.11 -3.74 -5.99
CA GLN A 53 7.90 -2.33 -6.31
C GLN A 53 6.78 -1.71 -5.48
N ALA A 54 5.65 -2.40 -5.34
CA ALA A 54 4.54 -1.95 -4.51
C ALA A 54 4.97 -1.77 -3.04
N TYR A 55 5.81 -2.67 -2.53
CA TYR A 55 6.37 -2.57 -1.18
C TYR A 55 7.28 -1.35 -1.02
N ALA A 56 8.20 -1.13 -1.97
CA ALA A 56 9.10 0.02 -1.96
C ALA A 56 8.34 1.36 -1.95
N ASP A 57 7.22 1.43 -2.67
CA ASP A 57 6.39 2.62 -2.80
C ASP A 57 5.19 2.66 -1.84
N ASN A 58 5.12 1.79 -0.86
CA ASN A 58 4.04 1.72 0.13
C ASN A 58 2.64 1.62 -0.50
N VAL A 59 2.49 0.76 -1.50
CA VAL A 59 1.21 0.54 -2.20
C VAL A 59 0.50 -0.68 -1.61
N PRO A 60 -0.69 -0.54 -1.02
CA PRO A 60 -1.43 -1.65 -0.47
C PRO A 60 -1.95 -2.57 -1.58
N ILE A 61 -1.67 -3.85 -1.47
CA ILE A 61 -2.17 -4.91 -2.34
C ILE A 61 -2.50 -6.10 -1.45
N LEU A 62 -3.72 -6.63 -1.55
CA LEU A 62 -4.02 -7.93 -0.98
C LEU A 62 -3.64 -9.01 -1.99
N TYR A 63 -2.65 -9.80 -1.65
CA TYR A 63 -2.20 -10.89 -2.50
C TYR A 63 -2.58 -12.25 -1.90
N LEU A 64 -3.34 -13.02 -2.66
CA LEU A 64 -3.86 -14.34 -2.30
C LEU A 64 -3.25 -15.41 -3.22
N PRO A 65 -1.97 -15.77 -3.04
CA PRO A 65 -1.36 -16.83 -3.82
C PRO A 65 -1.85 -18.19 -3.37
N GLY A 66 -2.01 -19.12 -4.30
CA GLY A 66 -2.08 -20.53 -3.98
C GLY A 66 -0.76 -21.03 -3.40
N GLY A 67 -0.82 -21.95 -2.46
CA GLY A 67 0.36 -22.60 -1.88
C GLY A 67 0.33 -24.13 -2.05
N PRO A 68 1.45 -24.83 -1.82
CA PRO A 68 1.45 -26.29 -1.73
C PRO A 68 0.55 -26.72 -0.57
N ALA A 69 0.04 -27.96 -0.65
CA ALA A 69 -0.70 -28.58 0.44
C ALA A 69 0.08 -28.46 1.76
N VAL A 70 -0.62 -28.31 2.88
CA VAL A 70 0.02 -28.14 4.20
C VAL A 70 1.05 -29.21 4.49
N SER A 71 0.74 -30.46 4.16
CA SER A 71 1.65 -31.62 4.32
C SER A 71 2.91 -31.55 3.45
N ALA A 72 2.87 -30.82 2.33
CA ALA A 72 3.96 -30.74 1.35
C ALA A 72 4.80 -29.44 1.47
N ARG A 73 4.46 -28.52 2.36
CA ARG A 73 5.10 -27.19 2.45
C ARG A 73 6.61 -27.22 2.73
N SER A 74 7.05 -28.20 3.52
CA SER A 74 8.47 -28.35 3.84
C SER A 74 9.24 -29.21 2.83
N VAL A 75 8.55 -29.79 1.87
CA VAL A 75 9.16 -30.66 0.85
C VAL A 75 9.75 -29.81 -0.26
N LYS A 76 11.05 -29.90 -0.47
CA LYS A 76 11.71 -29.23 -1.60
C LYS A 76 11.48 -29.99 -2.91
N PRO A 77 11.29 -29.29 -4.04
CA PRO A 77 11.54 -27.86 -4.29
C PRO A 77 10.28 -26.96 -4.18
N ASN A 78 9.29 -27.30 -3.38
CA ASN A 78 8.05 -26.50 -3.29
C ASN A 78 8.31 -25.05 -2.93
N PHE A 79 7.71 -24.15 -3.71
CA PHE A 79 7.72 -22.73 -3.47
C PHE A 79 6.68 -22.35 -2.41
N SER A 80 7.08 -21.60 -1.38
CA SER A 80 6.18 -21.08 -0.36
C SER A 80 6.05 -19.56 -0.52
N PRO A 81 4.92 -19.07 -1.05
CA PRO A 81 4.71 -17.64 -1.25
C PRO A 81 4.89 -16.82 0.02
N ALA A 82 4.22 -17.18 1.11
CA ALA A 82 4.29 -16.41 2.36
C ALA A 82 5.73 -16.22 2.84
N ARG A 83 6.54 -17.29 2.82
CA ARG A 83 7.95 -17.23 3.22
C ARG A 83 8.79 -16.38 2.27
N THR A 84 8.57 -16.53 0.97
CA THR A 84 9.39 -15.86 -0.05
C THR A 84 9.11 -14.36 -0.11
N TYR A 85 7.86 -13.97 0.09
CA TYR A 85 7.43 -12.58 0.04
C TYR A 85 7.57 -11.83 1.37
N GLU A 86 8.02 -12.46 2.44
CA GLU A 86 8.17 -11.83 3.76
C GLU A 86 9.02 -10.54 3.69
N SER A 87 10.08 -10.53 2.89
CA SER A 87 10.99 -9.38 2.74
C SER A 87 10.41 -8.22 1.92
N VAL A 88 9.34 -8.44 1.17
CA VAL A 88 8.69 -7.46 0.27
C VAL A 88 7.20 -7.32 0.55
N SER A 89 6.81 -7.52 1.80
CA SER A 89 5.44 -7.36 2.27
C SER A 89 5.39 -6.75 3.66
N VAL A 90 4.25 -6.17 4.01
CA VAL A 90 3.98 -5.68 5.38
C VAL A 90 3.64 -6.83 6.30
N SER A 91 2.99 -7.86 5.75
CA SER A 91 2.58 -9.06 6.47
C SER A 91 2.46 -10.22 5.48
N ALA A 92 2.89 -11.40 5.90
CA ALA A 92 2.77 -12.63 5.13
C ALA A 92 2.31 -13.75 6.06
N GLU A 93 1.10 -14.24 5.83
CA GLU A 93 0.47 -15.29 6.62
C GLU A 93 -0.01 -16.46 5.74
N VAL A 94 -0.24 -17.59 6.37
CA VAL A 94 -0.77 -18.81 5.72
C VAL A 94 -2.03 -19.25 6.44
N ILE A 95 -3.05 -19.60 5.70
CA ILE A 95 -4.26 -20.20 6.26
C ILE A 95 -4.02 -21.71 6.38
N PHE A 96 -3.77 -22.20 7.59
CA PHE A 96 -3.57 -23.63 7.82
C PHE A 96 -4.87 -24.40 8.04
N GLN A 97 -5.93 -23.72 8.42
CA GLN A 97 -7.24 -24.31 8.72
C GLN A 97 -8.37 -23.33 8.37
N PRO A 98 -9.53 -23.78 7.90
CA PRO A 98 -10.66 -22.93 7.55
C PRO A 98 -11.09 -21.97 8.67
N GLY A 99 -11.07 -22.42 9.92
CA GLY A 99 -11.43 -21.60 11.08
C GLY A 99 -10.54 -20.36 11.31
N GLN A 100 -9.37 -20.28 10.68
CA GLN A 100 -8.46 -19.14 10.79
C GLN A 100 -8.78 -17.99 9.82
N VAL A 101 -9.62 -18.22 8.81
CA VAL A 101 -9.87 -17.26 7.71
C VAL A 101 -10.27 -15.90 8.25
N ALA A 102 -11.29 -15.82 9.11
CA ALA A 102 -11.81 -14.55 9.63
C ALA A 102 -10.74 -13.76 10.41
N SER A 103 -9.92 -14.43 11.22
CA SER A 103 -8.89 -13.78 12.04
C SER A 103 -7.71 -13.31 11.18
N ILE A 104 -7.24 -14.12 10.22
CA ILE A 104 -6.16 -13.78 9.30
C ILE A 104 -6.60 -12.62 8.39
N MET A 105 -7.79 -12.70 7.80
CA MET A 105 -8.31 -11.63 6.94
C MET A 105 -8.51 -10.33 7.71
N ARG A 106 -8.92 -10.38 8.99
CA ARG A 106 -9.00 -9.18 9.83
C ARG A 106 -7.63 -8.51 10.01
N ARG A 107 -6.56 -9.27 10.27
CA ARG A 107 -5.19 -8.74 10.36
C ARG A 107 -4.72 -8.21 9.02
N ALA A 108 -4.97 -8.94 7.94
CA ALA A 108 -4.62 -8.53 6.58
C ALA A 108 -5.26 -7.18 6.21
N PHE A 109 -6.56 -7.04 6.39
CA PHE A 109 -7.27 -5.78 6.13
C PHE A 109 -6.86 -4.66 7.09
N HIS A 110 -6.49 -4.97 8.33
CA HIS A 110 -5.93 -3.98 9.25
C HIS A 110 -4.61 -3.44 8.73
N ALA A 111 -3.69 -4.31 8.32
CA ALA A 111 -2.38 -3.93 7.80
C ALA A 111 -2.48 -3.14 6.47
N LEU A 112 -3.47 -3.46 5.61
CA LEU A 112 -3.73 -2.73 4.36
C LEU A 112 -4.27 -1.31 4.59
N ARG A 113 -4.98 -1.06 5.70
CA ARG A 113 -5.70 0.19 5.97
C ARG A 113 -5.03 1.10 6.98
N ASN A 114 -4.13 0.56 7.82
CA ASN A 114 -3.54 1.28 8.95
C ASN A 114 -2.02 1.22 8.93
N GLY A 115 -1.36 2.23 9.48
CA GLY A 115 0.09 2.33 9.53
C GLY A 115 0.71 2.59 8.15
N ARG A 116 1.92 2.08 7.94
CA ARG A 116 2.60 2.15 6.65
C ARG A 116 2.04 1.05 5.74
N PRO A 117 1.35 1.39 4.65
CA PRO A 117 0.76 0.40 3.77
C PRO A 117 1.82 -0.30 2.90
N GLY A 118 1.42 -1.43 2.33
CA GLY A 118 2.22 -2.23 1.41
C GLY A 118 1.50 -3.52 1.07
N PRO A 119 2.11 -4.42 0.30
CA PRO A 119 1.55 -5.71 0.00
C PRO A 119 1.33 -6.54 1.27
N VAL A 120 0.20 -7.19 1.35
CA VAL A 120 -0.17 -8.16 2.39
C VAL A 120 -0.44 -9.49 1.71
N ILE A 121 0.25 -10.52 2.16
CA ILE A 121 0.22 -11.85 1.56
C ILE A 121 -0.60 -12.77 2.46
N VAL A 122 -1.59 -13.44 1.90
CA VAL A 122 -2.32 -14.51 2.58
C VAL A 122 -2.29 -15.74 1.68
N GLU A 123 -1.35 -16.63 1.94
CA GLU A 123 -1.18 -17.89 1.19
C GLU A 123 -2.31 -18.85 1.52
N ILE A 124 -2.92 -19.41 0.48
CA ILE A 124 -4.00 -20.39 0.57
C ILE A 124 -3.45 -21.75 0.09
N PRO A 125 -3.11 -22.68 0.99
CA PRO A 125 -2.71 -24.03 0.61
C PRO A 125 -3.81 -24.74 -0.17
N ALA A 126 -3.42 -25.56 -1.16
CA ALA A 126 -4.36 -26.19 -2.07
C ALA A 126 -5.41 -27.07 -1.36
N ASP A 127 -4.98 -27.85 -0.39
CA ASP A 127 -5.85 -28.70 0.43
C ASP A 127 -6.80 -27.89 1.34
N VAL A 128 -6.36 -26.76 1.87
CA VAL A 128 -7.18 -25.89 2.71
C VAL A 128 -8.23 -25.14 1.87
N GLY A 129 -7.87 -24.74 0.64
CA GLY A 129 -8.80 -24.05 -0.27
C GLY A 129 -10.01 -24.89 -0.71
N GLU A 130 -9.94 -26.20 -0.56
CA GLU A 130 -11.03 -27.16 -0.88
C GLU A 130 -11.88 -27.54 0.35
N MET A 131 -11.48 -27.11 1.57
CA MET A 131 -12.20 -27.44 2.79
C MET A 131 -13.43 -26.55 2.97
N GLU A 132 -14.47 -27.13 3.52
CA GLU A 132 -15.64 -26.37 3.97
C GLU A 132 -15.31 -25.49 5.18
N VAL A 133 -15.91 -24.32 5.24
CA VAL A 133 -15.82 -23.40 6.38
C VAL A 133 -17.20 -23.26 7.03
N ASP A 134 -17.23 -23.30 8.34
CA ASP A 134 -18.46 -23.08 9.09
C ASP A 134 -18.97 -21.65 8.92
N ASP A 135 -20.26 -21.47 8.68
CA ASP A 135 -20.89 -20.16 8.48
C ASP A 135 -20.66 -19.20 9.67
N SER A 136 -20.50 -19.74 10.88
CA SER A 136 -20.17 -18.94 12.06
C SER A 136 -18.81 -18.26 11.97
N VAL A 137 -17.84 -18.85 11.26
CA VAL A 137 -16.53 -18.24 11.02
C VAL A 137 -16.68 -17.01 10.13
N VAL A 138 -17.48 -17.14 9.07
CA VAL A 138 -17.74 -16.03 8.13
C VAL A 138 -18.54 -14.93 8.81
N SER A 139 -19.62 -15.28 9.53
CA SER A 139 -20.48 -14.33 10.24
C SER A 139 -19.77 -13.61 11.39
N SER A 140 -18.72 -14.18 11.96
CA SER A 140 -17.88 -13.56 13.00
C SER A 140 -16.94 -12.46 12.46
N TYR A 141 -16.79 -12.37 11.13
CA TYR A 141 -15.91 -11.38 10.53
C TYR A 141 -16.49 -9.96 10.67
N SER A 142 -15.66 -9.05 11.15
CA SER A 142 -15.93 -7.62 11.17
C SER A 142 -14.75 -6.87 10.55
N PRO A 143 -14.99 -6.05 9.52
CA PRO A 143 -13.91 -5.32 8.85
C PRO A 143 -13.28 -4.30 9.81
N PRO A 144 -11.94 -4.24 9.88
CA PRO A 144 -11.26 -3.26 10.71
C PRO A 144 -11.48 -1.84 10.18
N LYS A 145 -11.63 -0.90 11.11
CA LYS A 145 -11.75 0.52 10.78
C LYS A 145 -10.39 1.09 10.38
N ARG A 146 -10.42 2.12 9.52
CA ARG A 146 -9.26 2.96 9.27
C ARG A 146 -9.13 3.96 10.42
N HIS A 147 -7.93 4.05 11.00
CA HIS A 147 -7.64 4.99 12.07
C HIS A 147 -6.95 6.23 11.51
N LYS A 148 -7.31 7.39 12.07
CA LYS A 148 -6.58 8.65 11.88
C LYS A 148 -5.82 8.96 13.15
N PHE A 149 -4.55 9.28 13.03
CA PHE A 149 -3.69 9.65 14.17
C PHE A 149 -3.43 11.15 14.11
N ALA A 150 -3.60 11.83 15.24
CA ALA A 150 -3.21 13.22 15.39
C ALA A 150 -1.81 13.28 16.01
N PRO A 151 -0.95 14.23 15.59
CA PRO A 151 0.33 14.48 16.25
C PRO A 151 0.14 15.13 17.62
N ASP A 152 1.19 15.09 18.46
CA ASP A 152 1.20 15.79 19.73
C ASP A 152 1.10 17.31 19.51
N PRO A 153 0.16 18.02 20.16
CA PRO A 153 0.02 19.46 20.01
C PRO A 153 1.28 20.28 20.41
N ALA A 154 2.09 19.78 21.33
CA ALA A 154 3.33 20.43 21.71
C ALA A 154 4.38 20.33 20.58
N GLU A 155 4.47 19.20 19.92
CA GLU A 155 5.36 18.99 18.77
C GLU A 155 4.93 19.83 17.56
N ILE A 156 3.62 20.01 17.35
CA ILE A 156 3.10 20.93 16.30
C ILE A 156 3.57 22.36 16.57
N LYS A 157 3.43 22.84 17.81
CA LYS A 157 3.88 24.19 18.18
C LYS A 157 5.37 24.40 17.94
N GLU A 158 6.19 23.41 18.29
CA GLU A 158 7.63 23.48 18.07
C GLU A 158 7.98 23.46 16.57
N ALA A 159 7.31 22.61 15.77
CA ALA A 159 7.49 22.59 14.32
C ALA A 159 7.13 23.94 13.68
N VAL A 160 6.01 24.55 14.10
CA VAL A 160 5.61 25.89 13.63
C VAL A 160 6.63 26.94 14.04
N ARG A 161 7.13 26.90 15.29
CA ARG A 161 8.17 27.84 15.78
C ARG A 161 9.44 27.77 14.93
N LEU A 162 9.92 26.56 14.62
CA LEU A 162 11.09 26.34 13.77
C LEU A 162 10.86 26.86 12.35
N LEU A 163 9.69 26.62 11.80
CA LEU A 163 9.31 27.07 10.45
C LEU A 163 9.27 28.59 10.35
N LEU A 164 8.67 29.27 11.35
CA LEU A 164 8.60 30.73 11.40
C LEU A 164 9.97 31.38 11.62
N ALA A 165 10.91 30.70 12.24
CA ALA A 165 12.29 31.18 12.41
C ALA A 165 13.16 30.97 11.16
N ALA A 166 12.73 30.18 10.21
CA ALA A 166 13.49 29.86 9.01
C ALA A 166 13.53 31.07 8.05
N LYS A 167 14.71 31.37 7.50
CA LYS A 167 14.89 32.48 6.54
C LYS A 167 14.38 32.12 5.13
N LYS A 168 14.43 30.86 4.75
CA LYS A 168 14.09 30.38 3.41
C LYS A 168 13.43 29.00 3.51
N PRO A 169 12.22 28.92 4.09
CA PRO A 169 11.54 27.66 4.29
C PRO A 169 11.08 27.05 2.95
N VAL A 170 10.99 25.74 2.91
CA VAL A 170 10.38 24.98 1.82
C VAL A 170 9.61 23.79 2.37
N ILE A 171 8.46 23.49 1.81
CA ILE A 171 7.72 22.27 2.11
C ILE A 171 8.13 21.20 1.10
N TRP A 172 8.70 20.10 1.60
CA TRP A 172 8.98 18.93 0.77
C TRP A 172 7.89 17.88 0.97
N SER A 173 6.91 17.92 0.06
CA SER A 173 5.71 17.07 0.13
C SER A 173 5.98 15.69 -0.47
N GLY A 174 5.71 14.66 0.30
CA GLY A 174 5.77 13.26 -0.13
C GLY A 174 4.37 12.67 -0.38
N MET A 175 4.36 11.38 -0.64
CA MET A 175 3.15 10.60 -0.90
C MET A 175 2.18 10.56 0.29
N GLY A 176 2.66 10.78 1.52
CA GLY A 176 1.83 10.81 2.72
C GLY A 176 0.68 11.82 2.65
N VAL A 177 0.86 12.93 1.94
CA VAL A 177 -0.19 13.93 1.71
C VAL A 177 -1.37 13.34 0.92
N LEU A 178 -1.06 12.61 -0.17
CA LEU A 178 -2.10 11.93 -0.97
C LEU A 178 -2.80 10.83 -0.16
N MET A 179 -2.03 10.04 0.58
CA MET A 179 -2.55 8.92 1.38
C MET A 179 -3.45 9.39 2.53
N SER A 180 -3.16 10.55 3.11
CA SER A 180 -3.99 11.12 4.19
C SER A 180 -5.15 11.96 3.69
N GLY A 181 -5.20 12.24 2.39
CA GLY A 181 -6.18 13.15 1.79
C GLY A 181 -5.95 14.61 2.17
N ALA A 182 -4.72 14.97 2.57
CA ALA A 182 -4.37 16.29 3.14
C ALA A 182 -3.92 17.32 2.09
N SER A 183 -4.23 17.13 0.82
CA SER A 183 -3.88 18.09 -0.24
C SER A 183 -4.55 19.47 -0.04
N PRO A 184 -5.82 19.56 0.36
CA PRO A 184 -6.44 20.86 0.67
C PRO A 184 -5.75 21.58 1.83
N GLU A 185 -5.46 20.88 2.92
CA GLU A 185 -4.80 21.44 4.10
C GLU A 185 -3.36 21.87 3.79
N LEU A 186 -2.64 21.10 2.94
CA LEU A 186 -1.32 21.49 2.46
C LEU A 186 -1.37 22.78 1.66
N THR A 187 -2.37 22.94 0.79
CA THR A 187 -2.55 24.13 -0.03
C THR A 187 -2.84 25.34 0.85
N GLU A 188 -3.81 25.24 1.75
CA GLU A 188 -4.15 26.28 2.71
C GLU A 188 -2.95 26.70 3.56
N PHE A 189 -2.20 25.72 4.08
CA PHE A 189 -1.01 25.99 4.87
C PHE A 189 0.07 26.71 4.06
N ALA A 190 0.35 26.24 2.84
CA ALA A 190 1.32 26.89 1.96
C ALA A 190 0.94 28.34 1.63
N GLU A 191 -0.34 28.62 1.39
CA GLU A 191 -0.85 29.95 1.11
C GLU A 191 -0.78 30.87 2.32
N ILE A 192 -1.18 30.41 3.51
CA ILE A 192 -1.11 31.20 4.74
C ILE A 192 0.35 31.54 5.09
N ALA A 193 1.22 30.56 5.01
CA ALA A 193 2.63 30.71 5.38
C ALA A 193 3.50 31.32 4.25
N GLN A 194 2.97 31.43 3.02
CA GLN A 194 3.70 31.86 1.81
C GLN A 194 4.97 31.05 1.57
N ILE A 195 4.88 29.72 1.80
CA ILE A 195 6.01 28.80 1.68
C ILE A 195 5.85 27.98 0.41
N PRO A 196 6.87 27.95 -0.47
CA PRO A 196 6.83 27.15 -1.67
C PRO A 196 6.85 25.64 -1.38
N VAL A 197 6.21 24.88 -2.26
CA VAL A 197 6.03 23.42 -2.14
C VAL A 197 6.76 22.70 -3.27
N TYR A 198 7.62 21.78 -2.91
CA TYR A 198 8.27 20.82 -3.80
C TYR A 198 7.77 19.40 -3.51
N CYS A 199 7.35 18.68 -4.55
CA CYS A 199 6.84 17.32 -4.38
C CYS A 199 7.88 16.26 -4.77
N THR A 200 7.96 15.17 -4.01
CA THR A 200 8.65 13.97 -4.48
C THR A 200 7.92 13.38 -5.69
N MET A 201 8.58 12.53 -6.50
CA MET A 201 7.90 11.84 -7.62
C MET A 201 6.68 11.04 -7.16
N PRO A 202 6.75 10.22 -6.09
CA PRO A 202 5.56 9.52 -5.57
C PRO A 202 4.50 10.48 -4.97
N GLY A 203 4.89 11.66 -4.53
CA GLY A 203 3.98 12.69 -3.97
C GLY A 203 3.44 13.67 -5.01
N LYS A 204 3.81 13.52 -6.30
CA LYS A 204 3.26 14.34 -7.37
C LYS A 204 1.73 14.30 -7.36
N SER A 205 1.10 15.44 -7.57
CA SER A 205 -0.35 15.68 -7.44
C SER A 205 -0.85 15.88 -6.01
N GLY A 206 -0.01 15.74 -4.97
CA GLY A 206 -0.36 16.16 -3.61
C GLY A 206 -0.47 17.67 -3.45
N PHE A 207 0.09 18.43 -4.41
CA PHE A 207 -0.03 19.88 -4.53
C PHE A 207 -0.22 20.25 -6.01
N ASP A 208 -1.09 21.19 -6.34
CA ASP A 208 -1.33 21.60 -7.74
C ASP A 208 -0.05 22.22 -8.32
N GLN A 209 0.48 21.61 -9.38
CA GLN A 209 1.71 22.05 -10.02
C GLN A 209 1.56 23.38 -10.81
N ARG A 210 0.34 23.88 -10.99
CA ARG A 210 0.03 25.20 -11.59
C ARG A 210 -0.05 26.31 -10.55
N HIS A 211 -0.02 25.94 -9.25
CA HIS A 211 -0.08 26.90 -8.15
C HIS A 211 1.16 27.80 -8.14
N PRO A 212 1.06 29.13 -7.86
CA PRO A 212 2.23 30.04 -7.82
C PRO A 212 3.35 29.60 -6.88
N LEU A 213 3.02 28.90 -5.79
CA LEU A 213 3.99 28.39 -4.84
C LEU A 213 4.54 27.00 -5.23
N ALA A 214 4.19 26.43 -6.37
CA ALA A 214 4.66 25.13 -6.80
C ALA A 214 6.10 25.23 -7.36
N LEU A 215 7.03 24.52 -6.75
CA LEU A 215 8.42 24.37 -7.26
C LEU A 215 8.59 23.16 -8.19
N GLY A 216 7.48 22.45 -8.49
CA GLY A 216 7.51 21.24 -9.30
C GLY A 216 7.71 19.96 -8.49
N SER A 217 8.10 18.91 -9.18
CA SER A 217 8.34 17.59 -8.59
C SER A 217 9.59 16.94 -9.15
N GLY A 218 10.19 16.04 -8.39
CA GLY A 218 11.36 15.30 -8.85
C GLY A 218 12.09 14.56 -7.72
N SER A 219 13.26 14.06 -8.08
CA SER A 219 14.21 13.44 -7.14
C SER A 219 15.63 13.91 -7.54
N SER A 220 16.42 13.05 -8.17
CA SER A 220 17.71 13.43 -8.79
C SER A 220 17.53 14.36 -10.00
N ALA A 221 16.42 14.25 -10.73
CA ALA A 221 16.01 15.19 -11.77
C ALA A 221 15.03 16.20 -11.20
N THR A 222 15.50 17.38 -10.87
CA THR A 222 14.77 18.45 -10.20
C THR A 222 14.46 19.58 -11.17
N SER A 223 13.31 20.25 -11.02
CA SER A 223 12.96 21.44 -11.81
C SER A 223 13.98 22.57 -11.58
N LEU A 224 14.13 23.45 -12.57
CA LEU A 224 15.02 24.60 -12.43
C LEU A 224 14.61 25.49 -11.25
N GLN A 225 13.31 25.69 -11.07
CA GLN A 225 12.73 26.48 -9.98
C GLN A 225 13.13 25.92 -8.61
N ALA A 226 12.94 24.60 -8.41
CA ALA A 226 13.33 23.95 -7.16
C ALA A 226 14.84 24.01 -6.94
N ARG A 227 15.65 23.81 -8.00
CA ARG A 227 17.12 23.90 -7.91
C ARG A 227 17.54 25.29 -7.47
N THR A 228 16.99 26.33 -8.07
CA THR A 228 17.31 27.74 -7.74
C THR A 228 16.85 28.08 -6.32
N TRP A 229 15.72 27.55 -5.88
CA TRP A 229 15.23 27.80 -4.52
C TRP A 229 16.06 27.10 -3.46
N LEU A 230 16.51 25.86 -3.71
CA LEU A 230 17.27 25.06 -2.75
C LEU A 230 18.76 25.44 -2.64
N GLN A 231 19.29 26.25 -3.55
CA GLN A 231 20.61 26.88 -3.47
C GLN A 231 20.56 28.18 -2.65
#